data_b9402e4c86e2ad3182702d7c8e3e02d4
#
_entry.id   b9402e4c86e2ad3182702d7c8e3e02d4
#
_cell.length_a   1.000
_cell.length_b   1.000
_cell.length_c   1.000
_cell.angle_alpha   90.00
_cell.angle_beta   90.00
_cell.angle_gamma   90.00
#
_symmetry.space_group_name_H-M   'P 1'
#
loop_
_entity.id
_entity.type
_entity.pdbx_description
1 polymer ?
#
loop_
_entity_poly.entity_id
_entity_poly.type
_entity_poly.pdbx_seq_one_letter_code
_entity_poly.pdbx_strand_id
1 'polypeptide(L)'
;ENEFVDRNGDGTINGDDRYFYKKPTADVLMGLTSRLSYKSWDFSFSLRASLNNYVYNSVEAGGSDCNPTSVYSFGALNNRPLMGVANNIQSKNDNTLLSDYFVQNASFMKCDNITLGYSFKKLFGAPIGGRVYAAVQNVFTITKYKGLDPEVEKGLDNNIYPRPLTTLIGLSLNF
;
A
#
# COMPACT_ATOMS: atom_id res chain seq x y z
N GLU A 1 5.00 27.36 -14.48
CA GLU A 1 4.54 27.84 -15.80
C GLU A 1 4.61 26.70 -16.80
N ASN A 2 3.48 26.34 -17.39
CA ASN A 2 3.32 25.33 -18.43
C ASN A 2 3.80 23.91 -18.06
N GLU A 3 3.21 23.37 -17.02
CA GLU A 3 3.46 21.98 -16.59
C GLU A 3 2.66 20.96 -17.43
N PHE A 4 1.72 21.42 -18.25
CA PHE A 4 0.91 20.61 -19.14
C PHE A 4 1.33 20.76 -20.60
N VAL A 5 1.20 19.68 -21.37
CA VAL A 5 1.60 19.61 -22.77
C VAL A 5 0.35 19.61 -23.64
N ASP A 6 0.25 20.60 -24.53
CA ASP A 6 -0.67 20.58 -25.66
C ASP A 6 -0.21 19.48 -26.64
N ARG A 7 -0.93 18.36 -26.67
CA ARG A 7 -0.56 17.19 -27.47
C ARG A 7 -1.13 17.21 -28.87
N ASN A 8 -2.30 17.82 -29.03
CA ASN A 8 -2.96 17.94 -30.33
C ASN A 8 -2.49 19.20 -31.12
N GLY A 9 -1.84 20.16 -30.46
CA GLY A 9 -1.26 21.35 -31.07
C GLY A 9 -2.29 22.42 -31.39
N ASP A 10 -3.46 22.42 -30.72
CA ASP A 10 -4.52 23.41 -30.98
C ASP A 10 -4.35 24.72 -30.18
N GLY A 11 -3.33 24.78 -29.31
CA GLY A 11 -3.04 25.95 -28.48
C GLY A 11 -3.89 26.01 -27.20
N THR A 12 -4.71 24.99 -26.92
CA THR A 12 -5.61 24.97 -25.76
C THR A 12 -5.43 23.66 -24.97
N ILE A 13 -4.99 23.72 -23.72
CA ILE A 13 -4.87 22.55 -22.87
C ILE A 13 -6.24 22.15 -22.33
N ASN A 14 -6.76 21.00 -22.78
CA ASN A 14 -8.11 20.54 -22.46
C ASN A 14 -8.22 19.00 -22.40
N GLY A 15 -9.44 18.44 -22.46
CA GLY A 15 -9.70 17.01 -22.42
C GLY A 15 -9.12 16.21 -23.59
N ASP A 16 -8.91 16.86 -24.73
CA ASP A 16 -8.41 16.22 -25.96
C ASP A 16 -6.91 15.95 -25.91
N ASP A 17 -6.19 16.57 -24.95
CA ASP A 17 -4.78 16.29 -24.68
C ASP A 17 -4.55 15.08 -23.80
N ARG A 18 -5.59 14.42 -23.35
CA ARG A 18 -5.49 13.23 -22.48
C ARG A 18 -4.97 12.04 -23.26
N TYR A 19 -4.21 11.20 -22.55
CA TYR A 19 -3.62 10.00 -23.14
C TYR A 19 -3.55 8.83 -22.13
N PHE A 20 -3.42 7.63 -22.66
CA PHE A 20 -3.16 6.45 -21.84
C PHE A 20 -1.71 6.46 -21.35
N TYR A 21 -1.51 6.60 -20.05
CA TYR A 21 -0.18 6.77 -19.49
C TYR A 21 0.40 5.46 -18.94
N LYS A 22 -0.20 4.90 -17.92
CA LYS A 22 0.24 3.70 -17.23
C LYS A 22 -0.93 2.79 -16.92
N LYS A 23 -0.66 1.55 -16.54
CA LYS A 23 -1.69 0.57 -16.17
C LYS A 23 -1.62 0.21 -14.69
N PRO A 24 -2.77 -0.04 -14.04
CA PRO A 24 -2.81 -0.48 -12.64
C PRO A 24 -2.40 -1.95 -12.47
N THR A 25 -2.52 -2.74 -13.53
CA THR A 25 -2.19 -4.17 -13.50
C THR A 25 -0.67 -4.37 -13.53
N ALA A 26 -0.17 -5.22 -12.66
CA ALA A 26 1.24 -5.59 -12.64
C ALA A 26 1.65 -6.39 -13.88
N ASP A 27 2.90 -6.18 -14.32
CA ASP A 27 3.50 -7.01 -15.36
C ASP A 27 3.97 -8.34 -14.83
N VAL A 28 4.43 -8.36 -13.57
CA VAL A 28 4.97 -9.57 -12.93
C VAL A 28 4.37 -9.70 -11.53
N LEU A 29 3.82 -10.88 -11.27
CA LEU A 29 3.39 -11.31 -9.95
C LEU A 29 4.26 -12.48 -9.50
N MET A 30 4.78 -12.41 -8.29
CA MET A 30 5.62 -13.46 -7.70
C MET A 30 5.09 -13.83 -6.31
N GLY A 31 5.15 -15.13 -6.00
CA GLY A 31 4.85 -15.66 -4.67
C GLY A 31 5.91 -16.68 -4.24
N LEU A 32 6.33 -16.59 -2.99
CA LEU A 32 7.24 -17.54 -2.37
C LEU A 32 6.69 -17.92 -1.00
N THR A 33 6.37 -19.20 -0.82
CA THR A 33 6.03 -19.75 0.49
C THR A 33 7.04 -20.83 0.83
N SER A 34 7.61 -20.77 2.04
CA SER A 34 8.56 -21.75 2.54
C SER A 34 8.15 -22.25 3.89
N ARG A 35 8.40 -23.54 4.13
CA ARG A 35 8.24 -24.17 5.42
C ARG A 35 9.48 -25.02 5.72
N LEU A 36 10.12 -24.73 6.84
CA LEU A 36 11.30 -25.40 7.33
C LEU A 36 10.95 -26.12 8.62
N SER A 37 11.40 -27.36 8.77
CA SER A 37 11.20 -28.13 9.99
C SER A 37 12.53 -28.71 10.44
N TYR A 38 12.85 -28.51 11.71
CA TYR A 38 14.05 -29.06 12.33
C TYR A 38 13.74 -29.57 13.72
N LYS A 39 13.83 -30.89 13.91
CA LYS A 39 13.46 -31.57 15.17
C LYS A 39 12.01 -31.22 15.58
N SER A 40 11.85 -30.49 16.68
CA SER A 40 10.56 -30.05 17.22
C SER A 40 10.13 -28.67 16.74
N TRP A 41 10.97 -27.98 16.01
CA TRP A 41 10.71 -26.62 15.52
C TRP A 41 10.18 -26.64 14.09
N ASP A 42 9.21 -25.79 13.81
CA ASP A 42 8.77 -25.46 12.48
C ASP A 42 8.75 -23.94 12.28
N PHE A 43 9.22 -23.51 11.14
CA PHE A 43 9.24 -22.12 10.71
C PHE A 43 8.65 -22.01 9.32
N SER A 44 7.74 -21.06 9.13
CA SER A 44 7.20 -20.80 7.80
C SER A 44 7.05 -19.30 7.56
N PHE A 45 7.17 -18.92 6.29
CA PHE A 45 6.91 -17.56 5.84
C PHE A 45 6.30 -17.55 4.45
N SER A 46 5.60 -16.47 4.13
CA SER A 46 5.03 -16.22 2.81
C SER A 46 5.36 -14.81 2.36
N LEU A 47 5.97 -14.71 1.18
CA LEU A 47 6.31 -13.47 0.51
C LEU A 47 5.54 -13.39 -0.80
N ARG A 48 5.14 -12.19 -1.17
CA ARG A 48 4.61 -11.90 -2.50
C ARG A 48 5.12 -10.57 -3.01
N ALA A 49 5.23 -10.47 -4.32
CA ALA A 49 5.63 -9.24 -4.98
C ALA A 49 4.78 -8.96 -6.20
N SER A 50 4.55 -7.68 -6.43
CA SER A 50 3.88 -7.13 -7.59
C SER A 50 4.78 -6.07 -8.20
N LEU A 51 5.08 -6.19 -9.49
CA LEU A 51 6.03 -5.33 -10.16
C LEU A 51 5.39 -4.62 -11.36
N ASN A 52 5.77 -3.36 -11.51
CA ASN A 52 5.35 -2.48 -12.61
C ASN A 52 3.84 -2.22 -12.68
N ASN A 53 3.20 -2.16 -11.52
CA ASN A 53 1.84 -1.63 -11.36
C ASN A 53 1.89 -0.15 -10.94
N TYR A 54 0.91 0.61 -11.39
CA TYR A 54 0.80 2.05 -11.13
C TYR A 54 -0.53 2.38 -10.49
N VAL A 55 -0.51 3.36 -9.60
CA VAL A 55 -1.67 3.81 -8.84
C VAL A 55 -1.78 5.33 -8.95
N TYR A 56 -2.97 5.82 -9.22
CA TYR A 56 -3.28 7.22 -9.08
C TYR A 56 -3.56 7.54 -7.61
N ASN A 57 -2.73 8.39 -7.01
CA ASN A 57 -2.82 8.76 -5.60
C ASN A 57 -3.79 9.94 -5.41
N SER A 58 -5.09 9.63 -5.27
CA SER A 58 -6.13 10.65 -5.07
C SER A 58 -6.00 11.36 -3.72
N VAL A 59 -5.39 10.71 -2.74
CA VAL A 59 -5.15 11.32 -1.41
C VAL A 59 -4.12 12.44 -1.54
N GLU A 60 -3.02 12.19 -2.27
CA GLU A 60 -2.02 13.22 -2.56
C GLU A 60 -2.60 14.33 -3.43
N ALA A 61 -3.32 13.98 -4.50
CA ALA A 61 -3.97 14.94 -5.37
C ALA A 61 -4.95 15.84 -4.59
N GLY A 62 -5.80 15.26 -3.74
CA GLY A 62 -6.73 15.98 -2.89
C GLY A 62 -6.06 16.85 -1.83
N GLY A 63 -4.97 16.34 -1.23
CA GLY A 63 -4.20 17.04 -0.20
C GLY A 63 -3.30 18.14 -0.73
N SER A 64 -2.98 18.13 -2.03
CA SER A 64 -2.10 19.11 -2.66
C SER A 64 -2.79 20.46 -2.94
N ASP A 65 -4.12 20.55 -2.82
CA ASP A 65 -4.85 21.79 -3.01
C ASP A 65 -4.55 22.81 -1.90
N CYS A 66 -3.85 23.88 -2.25
CA CYS A 66 -3.50 24.99 -1.35
C CYS A 66 -4.44 26.20 -1.47
N ASN A 67 -5.63 26.04 -2.04
CA ASN A 67 -6.59 27.12 -2.14
C ASN A 67 -6.97 27.66 -0.73
N PRO A 68 -6.81 28.96 -0.46
CA PRO A 68 -7.16 29.55 0.84
C PRO A 68 -8.60 29.28 1.29
N THR A 69 -9.53 29.18 0.37
CA THR A 69 -10.95 28.90 0.68
C THR A 69 -11.18 27.50 1.19
N SER A 70 -10.36 26.52 0.83
CA SER A 70 -10.44 25.16 1.32
C SER A 70 -9.72 24.97 2.66
N VAL A 71 -8.84 25.91 3.05
CA VAL A 71 -8.20 25.94 4.38
C VAL A 71 -9.17 26.38 5.45
N TYR A 72 -10.08 27.29 5.10
CA TYR A 72 -11.08 27.83 6.02
C TYR A 72 -12.46 27.28 5.68
N SER A 73 -12.91 26.30 6.42
CA SER A 73 -14.21 25.66 6.24
C SER A 73 -15.00 25.71 7.54
N PHE A 74 -16.26 26.13 7.46
CA PHE A 74 -17.17 26.20 8.62
C PHE A 74 -16.62 26.98 9.83
N GLY A 75 -15.87 28.05 9.60
CA GLY A 75 -15.34 28.89 10.68
C GLY A 75 -14.11 28.32 11.40
N ALA A 76 -13.52 27.26 10.89
CA ALA A 76 -12.31 26.65 11.44
C ALA A 76 -11.19 26.56 10.42
N LEU A 77 -9.95 26.72 10.86
CA LEU A 77 -8.76 26.45 10.05
C LEU A 77 -8.53 24.94 10.00
N ASN A 78 -8.42 24.39 8.81
CA ASN A 78 -8.07 23.00 8.58
C ASN A 78 -6.54 22.85 8.40
N ASN A 79 -5.97 21.81 9.01
CA ASN A 79 -4.59 21.44 8.76
C ASN A 79 -4.43 20.95 7.32
N ARG A 80 -3.29 21.32 6.72
CA ARG A 80 -2.95 20.84 5.39
C ARG A 80 -1.83 19.83 5.45
N PRO A 81 -1.86 18.81 4.56
CA PRO A 81 -0.72 17.94 4.38
C PRO A 81 0.51 18.73 3.94
N LEU A 82 1.67 18.35 4.48
CA LEU A 82 2.95 18.96 4.10
C LEU A 82 3.21 18.88 2.58
N MET A 83 2.70 17.85 1.94
CA MET A 83 2.73 17.68 0.48
C MET A 83 2.07 18.82 -0.29
N GLY A 84 0.96 19.36 0.17
CA GLY A 84 0.29 20.49 -0.46
C GLY A 84 1.17 21.75 -0.47
N VAL A 85 1.97 21.94 0.57
CA VAL A 85 2.94 23.05 0.65
C VAL A 85 4.13 22.78 -0.26
N ALA A 86 4.64 21.53 -0.29
CA ALA A 86 5.81 21.16 -1.09
C ALA A 86 5.52 21.21 -2.60
N ASN A 87 4.33 20.82 -3.02
CA ASN A 87 3.92 20.83 -4.44
C ASN A 87 3.48 22.20 -4.92
N ASN A 88 3.24 23.17 -4.00
CA ASN A 88 2.86 24.55 -4.29
C ASN A 88 1.70 24.68 -5.30
N ILE A 89 0.74 23.78 -5.25
CA ILE A 89 -0.46 23.80 -6.07
C ILE A 89 -1.45 24.78 -5.44
N GLN A 90 -1.57 25.97 -6.01
CA GLN A 90 -2.37 27.06 -5.44
C GLN A 90 -3.84 26.99 -5.79
N SER A 91 -4.21 26.27 -6.84
CA SER A 91 -5.60 26.17 -7.30
C SER A 91 -5.89 24.78 -7.83
N LYS A 92 -6.97 24.22 -7.38
CA LYS A 92 -7.56 23.02 -7.95
C LYS A 92 -8.23 23.34 -9.26
N ASN A 93 -7.78 22.75 -10.32
CA ASN A 93 -8.53 22.68 -11.56
C ASN A 93 -8.59 21.22 -12.02
N ASP A 94 -9.51 20.90 -12.89
CA ASP A 94 -9.72 19.53 -13.39
C ASP A 94 -8.46 18.97 -14.10
N ASN A 95 -7.70 19.83 -14.74
CA ASN A 95 -6.47 19.43 -15.42
C ASN A 95 -5.38 19.03 -14.45
N THR A 96 -5.19 19.77 -13.35
CA THR A 96 -4.22 19.42 -12.29
C THR A 96 -4.58 18.10 -11.64
N LEU A 97 -5.86 17.89 -11.32
CA LEU A 97 -6.33 16.67 -10.68
C LEU A 97 -6.18 15.41 -11.54
N LEU A 98 -6.31 15.57 -12.86
CA LEU A 98 -6.24 14.44 -13.80
C LEU A 98 -4.85 14.25 -14.42
N SER A 99 -3.84 14.95 -13.90
CA SER A 99 -2.48 14.86 -14.43
C SER A 99 -1.80 13.54 -14.05
N ASP A 100 -0.84 13.13 -14.84
CA ASP A 100 0.03 11.98 -14.61
C ASP A 100 1.01 12.19 -13.43
N TYR A 101 1.13 13.41 -12.92
CA TYR A 101 1.93 13.78 -11.76
C TYR A 101 1.57 12.94 -10.52
N PHE A 102 0.29 12.61 -10.33
CA PHE A 102 -0.18 11.80 -9.22
C PHE A 102 -0.18 10.29 -9.49
N VAL A 103 0.25 9.87 -10.68
CA VAL A 103 0.40 8.45 -11.02
C VAL A 103 1.75 7.95 -10.53
N GLN A 104 1.73 7.10 -9.52
CA GLN A 104 2.93 6.60 -8.85
C GLN A 104 3.16 5.12 -9.13
N ASN A 105 4.43 4.72 -9.17
CA ASN A 105 4.79 3.31 -9.21
C ASN A 105 4.47 2.67 -7.86
N ALA A 106 3.56 1.70 -7.86
CA ALA A 106 3.09 0.97 -6.69
C ALA A 106 3.64 -0.46 -6.63
N SER A 107 4.77 -0.72 -7.27
CA SER A 107 5.49 -1.99 -7.11
C SER A 107 5.81 -2.23 -5.65
N PHE A 108 5.63 -3.47 -5.20
CA PHE A 108 5.89 -3.82 -3.81
C PHE A 108 6.39 -5.26 -3.64
N MET A 109 7.00 -5.51 -2.50
CA MET A 109 7.21 -6.82 -1.92
C MET A 109 6.65 -6.82 -0.50
N LYS A 110 5.77 -7.79 -0.21
CA LYS A 110 5.13 -7.96 1.11
C LYS A 110 5.53 -9.29 1.73
N CYS A 111 5.71 -9.27 3.04
CA CYS A 111 5.71 -10.47 3.86
C CYS A 111 4.34 -10.61 4.52
N ASP A 112 3.52 -11.51 3.99
CA ASP A 112 2.13 -11.67 4.45
C ASP A 112 2.06 -12.35 5.81
N ASN A 113 2.89 -13.37 6.04
CA ASN A 113 2.97 -14.00 7.35
C ASN A 113 4.35 -14.60 7.65
N ILE A 114 4.65 -14.72 8.92
CA ILE A 114 5.73 -15.51 9.50
C ILE A 114 5.16 -16.30 10.66
N THR A 115 5.45 -17.60 10.72
CA THR A 115 5.02 -18.46 11.82
C THR A 115 6.21 -19.25 12.34
N LEU A 116 6.37 -19.30 13.66
CA LEU A 116 7.32 -20.14 14.37
C LEU A 116 6.54 -21.05 15.32
N GLY A 117 6.73 -22.35 15.19
CA GLY A 117 6.08 -23.36 16.01
C GLY A 117 7.08 -24.26 16.72
N TYR A 118 6.68 -24.75 17.89
CA TYR A 118 7.40 -25.78 18.64
C TYR A 118 6.45 -26.89 19.03
N SER A 119 6.77 -28.13 18.63
CA SER A 119 5.99 -29.33 18.93
C SER A 119 6.65 -30.12 20.07
N PHE A 120 5.84 -30.55 21.01
CA PHE A 120 6.29 -31.34 22.15
C PHE A 120 5.46 -32.63 22.29
N LYS A 121 6.10 -33.70 22.81
CA LYS A 121 5.46 -35.01 22.97
C LYS A 121 4.97 -35.25 24.39
N LYS A 122 5.51 -34.52 25.38
CA LYS A 122 5.15 -34.61 26.79
C LYS A 122 5.01 -33.22 27.38
N LEU A 123 4.01 -33.01 28.19
CA LEU A 123 3.79 -31.77 28.93
C LEU A 123 3.85 -32.09 30.44
N PHE A 124 4.80 -31.50 31.18
CA PHE A 124 5.01 -31.71 32.62
C PHE A 124 5.07 -33.19 33.05
N GLY A 125 5.64 -34.05 32.17
CA GLY A 125 5.75 -35.47 32.47
C GLY A 125 4.54 -36.34 32.08
N ALA A 126 3.39 -35.73 31.78
CA ALA A 126 2.22 -36.42 31.27
C ALA A 126 2.37 -36.71 29.75
N PRO A 127 1.77 -37.79 29.23
CA PRO A 127 1.82 -38.15 27.81
C PRO A 127 0.88 -37.27 26.96
N ILE A 128 0.89 -35.98 27.21
CA ILE A 128 0.10 -34.97 26.47
C ILE A 128 1.03 -34.32 25.45
N GLY A 129 0.79 -34.61 24.18
CA GLY A 129 1.48 -33.97 23.06
C GLY A 129 0.85 -32.63 22.72
N GLY A 130 1.61 -31.78 22.01
CA GLY A 130 1.02 -30.54 21.54
C GLY A 130 2.00 -29.69 20.74
N ARG A 131 1.51 -28.54 20.33
CA ARG A 131 2.27 -27.53 19.59
C ARG A 131 1.91 -26.14 20.11
N VAL A 132 2.92 -25.38 20.47
CA VAL A 132 2.80 -23.92 20.69
C VAL A 132 3.34 -23.20 19.47
N TYR A 133 2.69 -22.13 19.06
CA TYR A 133 3.16 -21.34 17.93
C TYR A 133 2.89 -19.87 18.12
N ALA A 134 3.73 -19.05 17.49
CA ALA A 134 3.55 -17.63 17.32
C ALA A 134 3.50 -17.32 15.82
N ALA A 135 2.59 -16.47 15.43
CA ALA A 135 2.46 -16.02 14.04
C ALA A 135 2.31 -14.49 13.99
N VAL A 136 2.89 -13.89 12.97
CA VAL A 136 2.77 -12.47 12.68
C VAL A 136 2.25 -12.34 11.26
N GLN A 137 1.19 -11.56 11.08
CA GLN A 137 0.60 -11.26 9.77
C GLN A 137 0.85 -9.80 9.39
N ASN A 138 0.93 -9.53 8.09
CA ASN A 138 1.27 -8.21 7.54
C ASN A 138 2.59 -7.67 8.10
N VAL A 139 3.64 -8.50 8.05
CA VAL A 139 4.91 -8.28 8.76
C VAL A 139 5.60 -7.02 8.26
N PHE A 140 5.75 -6.87 6.95
CA PHE A 140 6.31 -5.68 6.33
C PHE A 140 5.88 -5.54 4.87
N THR A 141 5.98 -4.31 4.38
CA THR A 141 5.83 -3.95 2.96
C THR A 141 7.01 -3.11 2.53
N ILE A 142 7.66 -3.49 1.44
CA ILE A 142 8.73 -2.72 0.80
C ILE A 142 8.16 -2.14 -0.49
N THR A 143 8.11 -0.83 -0.60
CA THR A 143 7.56 -0.11 -1.76
C THR A 143 8.15 1.29 -1.87
N LYS A 144 8.06 1.89 -3.06
CA LYS A 144 8.34 3.31 -3.30
C LYS A 144 7.06 4.15 -3.35
N TYR A 145 5.90 3.51 -3.26
CA TYR A 145 4.61 4.19 -3.24
C TYR A 145 4.48 5.05 -1.99
N LYS A 146 4.00 6.28 -2.14
CA LYS A 146 3.90 7.24 -1.03
C LYS A 146 2.59 7.16 -0.25
N GLY A 147 1.59 6.41 -0.75
CA GLY A 147 0.32 6.17 -0.05
C GLY A 147 0.44 5.12 1.06
N LEU A 148 -0.66 4.83 1.73
CA LEU A 148 -0.71 3.93 2.89
C LEU A 148 -0.45 2.47 2.52
N ASP A 149 -0.98 2.00 1.39
CA ASP A 149 -0.80 0.64 0.91
C ASP A 149 -0.68 0.65 -0.63
N PRO A 150 0.37 0.05 -1.22
CA PRO A 150 0.52 -0.01 -2.67
C PRO A 150 -0.47 -0.98 -3.35
N GLU A 151 -1.14 -1.83 -2.59
CA GLU A 151 -2.10 -2.81 -3.09
C GLU A 151 -3.50 -2.22 -3.16
N VAL A 152 -3.69 -1.37 -4.15
CA VAL A 152 -4.94 -0.65 -4.40
C VAL A 152 -5.73 -1.32 -5.50
N GLU A 153 -6.98 -1.65 -5.23
CA GLU A 153 -7.88 -2.15 -6.26
C GLU A 153 -8.12 -1.08 -7.34
N LYS A 154 -8.17 -1.51 -8.60
CA LYS A 154 -8.46 -0.67 -9.77
C LYS A 154 -7.49 0.50 -9.99
N GLY A 155 -6.38 0.57 -9.25
CA GLY A 155 -5.36 1.59 -9.45
C GLY A 155 -5.74 3.02 -9.01
N LEU A 156 -6.77 3.16 -8.18
CA LEU A 156 -7.21 4.46 -7.66
C LEU A 156 -7.19 4.43 -6.13
N ASP A 157 -6.26 5.16 -5.51
CA ASP A 157 -6.17 5.27 -4.05
C ASP A 157 -7.11 6.37 -3.52
N ASN A 158 -8.25 5.93 -3.00
CA ASN A 158 -9.27 6.79 -2.39
C ASN A 158 -9.27 6.66 -0.86
N ASN A 159 -8.12 6.81 -0.22
CA ASN A 159 -8.02 6.75 1.24
C ASN A 159 -8.40 5.38 1.81
N ILE A 160 -7.67 4.35 1.40
CA ILE A 160 -7.86 2.98 1.89
C ILE A 160 -7.45 2.85 3.37
N TYR A 161 -8.12 1.94 4.07
CA TYR A 161 -7.77 1.63 5.45
C TYR A 161 -6.48 0.79 5.50
N PRO A 162 -5.47 1.17 6.30
CA PRO A 162 -4.21 0.43 6.36
C PRO A 162 -4.42 -0.95 6.99
N ARG A 163 -3.75 -1.96 6.45
CA ARG A 163 -3.77 -3.32 7.02
C ARG A 163 -2.94 -3.36 8.30
N PRO A 164 -3.51 -3.77 9.43
CA PRO A 164 -2.77 -3.81 10.69
C PRO A 164 -1.76 -4.97 10.71
N LEU A 165 -0.64 -4.77 11.39
CA LEU A 165 0.21 -5.86 11.84
C LEU A 165 -0.53 -6.63 12.93
N THR A 166 -0.70 -7.95 12.73
CA THR A 166 -1.42 -8.80 13.68
C THR A 166 -0.48 -9.86 14.24
N THR A 167 -0.40 -9.96 15.56
CA THR A 167 0.35 -10.99 16.24
C THR A 167 -0.60 -12.00 16.89
N LEU A 168 -0.35 -13.27 16.68
CA LEU A 168 -1.14 -14.38 17.19
C LEU A 168 -0.24 -15.37 17.94
N ILE A 169 -0.69 -15.84 19.09
CA ILE A 169 -0.09 -16.96 19.83
C ILE A 169 -1.15 -18.04 19.98
N GLY A 170 -0.79 -19.27 19.64
CA GLY A 170 -1.71 -20.40 19.72
C GLY A 170 -1.09 -21.62 20.39
N LEU A 171 -1.95 -22.41 21.02
CA LEU A 171 -1.63 -23.70 21.64
C LEU A 171 -2.58 -24.76 21.13
N SER A 172 -2.04 -25.87 20.68
CA SER A 172 -2.81 -27.08 20.31
C SER A 172 -2.34 -28.22 21.22
N LEU A 173 -3.28 -28.92 21.83
CA LEU A 173 -2.98 -30.07 22.72
C LEU A 173 -3.65 -31.32 22.15
N ASN A 174 -2.93 -32.45 22.25
CA ASN A 174 -3.39 -33.79 21.87
C ASN A 174 -3.35 -34.69 23.11
N PHE A 175 -4.50 -35.22 23.48
CA PHE A 175 -4.71 -36.09 24.62
C PHE A 175 -4.71 -37.55 24.20
#